data_25402b6dc3cf6d8c6b7a4c154ba920df
#
_entry.id   25402b6dc3cf6d8c6b7a4c154ba920df
#
_cell.length_a   1.000
_cell.length_b   1.000
_cell.length_c   1.000
_cell.angle_alpha   90.00
_cell.angle_beta   90.00
_cell.angle_gamma   90.00
#
_symmetry.space_group_name_H-M   'P 1'
#
loop_
_entity.id
_entity.type
_entity.pdbx_description
1 polymer ?
#
loop_
_entity_poly.entity_id
_entity_poly.type
_entity_poly.pdbx_seq_one_letter_code
_entity_poly.pdbx_strand_id
1 'polypeptide(L)'
;MNIDLLKREIRYQTARSGGAGGQNVNKVETKVEANFDIALSNALSEVEKELLLQQLANHLTKNGILKMTHQTERSQLANKEKVEAKLVNTVKEGLIVPTERKETTIPKAIVASIKAEKRRQSAKKDGRKRVKSDDFDPFHLE
;
A
#
# COMPACT_ATOMS: atom_id res chain seq x y z
N MET A 1 -11.01 18.79 -11.41
CA MET A 1 -11.54 17.50 -11.95
C MET A 1 -13.06 17.53 -12.07
N ASN A 2 -13.61 17.20 -13.24
CA ASN A 2 -15.04 17.06 -13.48
C ASN A 2 -15.40 15.55 -13.54
N ILE A 3 -16.16 15.06 -12.53
CA ILE A 3 -16.47 13.63 -12.39
C ILE A 3 -17.39 13.10 -13.49
N ASP A 4 -18.39 13.90 -13.91
CA ASP A 4 -19.35 13.46 -14.93
C ASP A 4 -18.69 13.33 -16.32
N LEU A 5 -17.78 14.25 -16.61
CA LEU A 5 -17.00 14.19 -17.84
C LEU A 5 -16.02 13.00 -17.80
N LEU A 6 -15.34 12.79 -16.66
CA LEU A 6 -14.44 11.65 -16.47
C LEU A 6 -15.16 10.32 -16.72
N LYS A 7 -16.36 10.13 -16.16
CA LYS A 7 -17.15 8.91 -16.37
C LYS A 7 -17.51 8.67 -17.85
N ARG A 8 -17.75 9.71 -18.60
CA ARG A 8 -18.03 9.63 -20.06
C ARG A 8 -16.79 9.25 -20.88
N GLU A 9 -15.59 9.58 -20.41
CA GLU A 9 -14.35 9.27 -21.09
C GLU A 9 -13.82 7.86 -20.80
N ILE A 10 -14.39 7.15 -19.80
CA ILE A 10 -14.02 5.77 -19.48
C ILE A 10 -14.44 4.83 -20.62
N ARG A 11 -13.49 4.07 -21.13
CA ARG A 11 -13.73 3.00 -22.11
C ARG A 11 -13.82 1.67 -21.37
N TYR A 12 -14.90 0.95 -21.58
CA TYR A 12 -15.13 -0.36 -20.97
C TYR A 12 -14.84 -1.49 -21.93
N GLN A 13 -14.21 -2.54 -21.42
CA GLN A 13 -14.02 -3.81 -22.11
C GLN A 13 -14.53 -4.94 -21.22
N THR A 14 -15.18 -5.93 -21.81
CA THR A 14 -15.67 -7.11 -21.10
C THR A 14 -14.83 -8.32 -21.45
N ALA A 15 -14.70 -9.23 -20.50
CA ALA A 15 -13.99 -10.48 -20.66
C ALA A 15 -14.65 -11.57 -19.78
N ARG A 16 -14.31 -12.81 -20.03
CA ARG A 16 -14.70 -13.91 -19.15
C ARG A 16 -13.99 -13.78 -17.82
N SER A 17 -14.72 -14.04 -16.73
CA SER A 17 -14.11 -14.04 -15.40
C SER A 17 -13.16 -15.23 -15.24
N GLY A 18 -12.02 -15.02 -14.57
CA GLY A 18 -11.12 -16.10 -14.17
C GLY A 18 -11.62 -16.74 -12.86
N GLY A 19 -11.70 -18.07 -12.82
CA GLY A 19 -12.09 -18.80 -11.61
C GLY A 19 -12.01 -20.31 -11.81
N ALA A 20 -12.17 -21.07 -10.74
CA ALA A 20 -12.06 -22.55 -10.70
C ALA A 20 -13.24 -23.26 -11.36
N GLY A 21 -13.54 -22.92 -12.62
CA GLY A 21 -14.46 -23.66 -13.46
C GLY A 21 -15.95 -23.66 -13.03
N GLY A 22 -16.83 -23.69 -14.01
CA GLY A 22 -18.28 -23.78 -13.85
C GLY A 22 -18.94 -23.44 -15.16
N GLN A 23 -20.15 -23.93 -15.42
CA GLN A 23 -20.83 -23.72 -16.71
C GLN A 23 -21.03 -22.23 -17.05
N ASN A 24 -21.21 -21.37 -16.05
CA ASN A 24 -21.42 -19.94 -16.26
C ASN A 24 -20.10 -19.18 -16.49
N VAL A 25 -19.00 -19.54 -15.83
CA VAL A 25 -17.70 -18.89 -15.95
C VAL A 25 -17.15 -18.97 -17.37
N ASN A 26 -17.41 -20.07 -18.06
CA ASN A 26 -16.93 -20.29 -19.42
C ASN A 26 -17.81 -19.69 -20.53
N LYS A 27 -19.05 -19.30 -20.21
CA LYS A 27 -20.05 -18.85 -21.20
C LYS A 27 -20.40 -17.37 -21.10
N VAL A 28 -20.19 -16.73 -19.93
CA VAL A 28 -20.63 -15.35 -19.69
C VAL A 28 -19.44 -14.43 -19.43
N GLU A 29 -19.41 -13.27 -20.08
CA GLU A 29 -18.39 -12.25 -19.91
C GLU A 29 -18.81 -11.28 -18.79
N THR A 30 -18.58 -11.65 -17.54
CA THR A 30 -18.93 -10.83 -16.38
C THR A 30 -17.83 -9.92 -15.90
N LYS A 31 -16.56 -10.23 -16.21
CA LYS A 31 -15.42 -9.37 -15.89
C LYS A 31 -15.50 -8.08 -16.70
N VAL A 32 -15.36 -6.93 -16.03
CA VAL A 32 -15.31 -5.62 -16.66
C VAL A 32 -13.97 -4.96 -16.39
N GLU A 33 -13.39 -4.43 -17.44
CA GLU A 33 -12.18 -3.63 -17.43
C GLU A 33 -12.54 -2.19 -17.84
N ALA A 34 -12.10 -1.22 -17.05
CA ALA A 34 -12.24 0.20 -17.31
C ALA A 34 -10.87 0.78 -17.66
N ASN A 35 -10.79 1.46 -18.80
CA ASN A 35 -9.58 2.10 -19.30
C ASN A 35 -9.83 3.61 -19.38
N PHE A 36 -8.99 4.40 -18.73
CA PHE A 36 -9.07 5.86 -18.72
C PHE A 36 -7.72 6.46 -19.12
N ASP A 37 -7.73 7.28 -20.15
CA ASP A 37 -6.54 7.96 -20.66
C ASP A 37 -6.37 9.30 -19.95
N ILE A 38 -5.37 9.39 -19.07
CA ILE A 38 -5.11 10.60 -18.28
C ILE A 38 -4.63 11.75 -19.17
N ALA A 39 -3.76 11.46 -20.14
CA ALA A 39 -3.15 12.48 -20.99
C ALA A 39 -4.17 13.16 -21.92
N LEU A 40 -5.09 12.37 -22.48
CA LEU A 40 -6.11 12.85 -23.43
C LEU A 40 -7.40 13.33 -22.76
N SER A 41 -7.53 13.23 -21.46
CA SER A 41 -8.77 13.60 -20.75
C SER A 41 -9.01 15.10 -20.77
N ASN A 42 -10.28 15.48 -21.05
CA ASN A 42 -10.78 16.84 -20.89
C ASN A 42 -11.40 17.09 -19.51
N ALA A 43 -11.55 16.04 -18.71
CA ALA A 43 -12.10 16.11 -17.35
C ALA A 43 -11.08 16.63 -16.31
N LEU A 44 -9.80 16.69 -16.68
CA LEU A 44 -8.66 17.04 -15.83
C LEU A 44 -7.97 18.29 -16.37
N SER A 45 -7.49 19.16 -15.46
CA SER A 45 -6.59 20.25 -15.81
C SER A 45 -5.16 19.73 -16.06
N GLU A 46 -4.30 20.49 -16.73
CA GLU A 46 -2.92 20.06 -17.03
C GLU A 46 -2.13 19.76 -15.74
N VAL A 47 -2.30 20.57 -14.70
CA VAL A 47 -1.67 20.35 -13.37
C VAL A 47 -2.14 19.05 -12.74
N GLU A 48 -3.45 18.73 -12.83
CA GLU A 48 -4.00 17.48 -12.33
C GLU A 48 -3.47 16.28 -13.12
N LYS A 49 -3.30 16.40 -14.45
CA LYS A 49 -2.72 15.35 -15.29
C LYS A 49 -1.28 15.04 -14.89
N GLU A 50 -0.43 16.06 -14.74
CA GLU A 50 0.97 15.88 -14.31
C GLU A 50 1.05 15.20 -12.94
N LEU A 51 0.25 15.66 -11.98
CA LEU A 51 0.19 15.05 -10.64
C LEU A 51 -0.22 13.59 -10.69
N LEU A 52 -1.27 13.25 -11.45
CA LEU A 52 -1.74 11.87 -11.59
C LEU A 52 -0.72 10.97 -12.28
N LEU A 53 -0.03 11.46 -13.31
CA LEU A 53 1.04 10.71 -13.98
C LEU A 53 2.19 10.38 -13.03
N GLN A 54 2.51 11.27 -12.08
CA GLN A 54 3.53 11.03 -11.06
C GLN A 54 3.04 10.08 -9.96
N GLN A 55 1.86 10.37 -9.37
CA GLN A 55 1.35 9.62 -8.22
C GLN A 55 0.89 8.20 -8.57
N LEU A 56 0.29 8.03 -9.76
CA LEU A 56 -0.24 6.75 -10.22
C LEU A 56 0.72 6.01 -11.17
N ALA A 57 1.99 6.39 -11.26
CA ALA A 57 2.96 5.79 -12.20
C ALA A 57 2.96 4.24 -12.15
N ASN A 58 2.81 3.64 -10.96
CA ASN A 58 2.76 2.19 -10.77
C ASN A 58 1.44 1.54 -11.25
N HIS A 59 0.39 2.31 -11.47
CA HIS A 59 -0.93 1.85 -11.90
C HIS A 59 -1.21 2.13 -13.38
N LEU A 60 -0.31 2.87 -14.03
CA LEU A 60 -0.44 3.25 -15.43
C LEU A 60 0.22 2.23 -16.34
N THR A 61 -0.37 2.07 -17.52
CA THR A 61 0.29 1.40 -18.63
C THR A 61 1.41 2.29 -19.20
N LYS A 62 2.28 1.71 -20.03
CA LYS A 62 3.34 2.47 -20.74
C LYS A 62 2.83 3.67 -21.53
N ASN A 63 1.56 3.66 -21.91
CA ASN A 63 0.90 4.72 -22.67
C ASN A 63 0.16 5.74 -21.80
N GLY A 64 0.34 5.74 -20.46
CA GLY A 64 -0.34 6.66 -19.55
C GLY A 64 -1.83 6.36 -19.31
N ILE A 65 -2.30 5.15 -19.66
CA ILE A 65 -3.68 4.74 -19.47
C ILE A 65 -3.84 4.07 -18.11
N LEU A 66 -4.76 4.57 -17.30
CA LEU A 66 -5.18 3.95 -16.04
C LEU A 66 -6.13 2.80 -16.34
N LYS A 67 -5.73 1.58 -15.96
CA LYS A 67 -6.45 0.34 -16.22
C LYS A 67 -6.91 -0.29 -14.92
N MET A 68 -8.22 -0.46 -14.76
CA MET A 68 -8.84 -1.06 -13.59
C MET A 68 -9.76 -2.20 -13.98
N THR A 69 -9.82 -3.26 -13.17
CA THR A 69 -10.68 -4.43 -13.42
C THR A 69 -11.53 -4.78 -12.21
N HIS A 70 -12.73 -5.32 -12.47
CA HIS A 70 -13.60 -5.92 -11.45
C HIS A 70 -14.32 -7.15 -12.01
N GLN A 71 -14.40 -8.24 -11.20
CA GLN A 71 -15.00 -9.51 -11.62
C GLN A 71 -15.71 -10.28 -10.49
N THR A 72 -15.88 -9.65 -9.33
CA THR A 72 -16.36 -10.34 -8.11
C THR A 72 -17.87 -10.51 -8.11
N GLU A 73 -18.59 -9.60 -8.77
CA GLU A 73 -20.04 -9.63 -8.81
C GLU A 73 -20.56 -10.62 -9.86
N ARG A 74 -21.76 -11.16 -9.63
CA ARG A 74 -22.41 -12.10 -10.55
C ARG A 74 -22.85 -11.46 -11.86
N SER A 75 -23.26 -10.19 -11.84
CA SER A 75 -23.73 -9.47 -13.02
C SER A 75 -22.64 -8.56 -13.59
N GLN A 76 -22.61 -8.46 -14.93
CA GLN A 76 -21.72 -7.54 -15.65
C GLN A 76 -21.98 -6.08 -15.28
N LEU A 77 -23.28 -5.71 -15.10
CA LEU A 77 -23.66 -4.34 -14.73
C LEU A 77 -23.11 -3.96 -13.35
N ALA A 78 -23.26 -4.82 -12.35
CA ALA A 78 -22.71 -4.57 -11.01
C ALA A 78 -21.18 -4.46 -11.05
N ASN A 79 -20.48 -5.30 -11.83
CA ASN A 79 -19.04 -5.18 -12.03
C ASN A 79 -18.65 -3.86 -12.70
N LYS A 80 -19.46 -3.36 -13.66
CA LYS A 80 -19.25 -2.08 -14.33
C LYS A 80 -19.35 -0.91 -13.32
N GLU A 81 -20.38 -0.89 -12.49
CA GLU A 81 -20.57 0.14 -11.47
C GLU A 81 -19.41 0.12 -10.45
N LYS A 82 -18.99 -1.06 -10.01
CA LYS A 82 -17.89 -1.22 -9.07
C LYS A 82 -16.54 -0.78 -9.65
N VAL A 83 -16.22 -1.14 -10.90
CA VAL A 83 -14.97 -0.72 -11.53
C VAL A 83 -14.92 0.78 -11.79
N GLU A 84 -16.08 1.37 -12.16
CA GLU A 84 -16.21 2.83 -12.33
C GLU A 84 -15.95 3.56 -11.03
N ALA A 85 -16.63 3.15 -9.94
CA ALA A 85 -16.41 3.72 -8.62
C ALA A 85 -14.97 3.58 -8.15
N LYS A 86 -14.36 2.41 -8.37
CA LYS A 86 -12.95 2.15 -8.05
C LYS A 86 -12.02 3.10 -8.82
N LEU A 87 -12.23 3.27 -10.12
CA LEU A 87 -11.43 4.15 -10.96
C LEU A 87 -11.53 5.60 -10.50
N VAL A 88 -12.75 6.10 -10.29
CA VAL A 88 -12.99 7.47 -9.79
C VAL A 88 -12.33 7.70 -8.43
N ASN A 89 -12.41 6.74 -7.52
CA ASN A 89 -11.76 6.85 -6.21
C ASN A 89 -10.23 6.87 -6.34
N THR A 90 -9.65 6.01 -7.18
CA THR A 90 -8.20 5.99 -7.42
C THR A 90 -7.70 7.32 -8.00
N VAL A 91 -8.46 7.92 -8.93
CA VAL A 91 -8.12 9.25 -9.47
C VAL A 91 -8.22 10.32 -8.37
N LYS A 92 -9.26 10.29 -7.52
CA LYS A 92 -9.39 11.22 -6.39
C LYS A 92 -8.23 11.10 -5.41
N GLU A 93 -7.86 9.88 -5.06
CA GLU A 93 -6.73 9.60 -4.16
C GLU A 93 -5.40 10.06 -4.76
N GLY A 94 -5.21 9.86 -6.06
CA GLY A 94 -4.03 10.33 -6.78
C GLY A 94 -3.89 11.86 -6.87
N LEU A 95 -4.99 12.60 -6.69
CA LEU A 95 -4.97 14.07 -6.62
C LEU A 95 -4.63 14.59 -5.22
N ILE A 96 -4.62 13.73 -4.19
CA ILE A 96 -4.26 14.13 -2.83
C ILE A 96 -2.73 14.13 -2.73
N VAL A 97 -2.15 15.31 -2.56
CA VAL A 97 -0.71 15.43 -2.31
C VAL A 97 -0.42 14.95 -0.89
N PRO A 98 0.37 13.88 -0.69
CA PRO A 98 0.69 13.41 0.65
C PRO A 98 1.51 14.45 1.40
N THR A 99 1.16 14.68 2.66
CA THR A 99 1.94 15.56 3.54
C THR A 99 3.32 14.94 3.77
N GLU A 100 4.37 15.76 3.71
CA GLU A 100 5.74 15.33 3.96
C GLU A 100 5.86 14.66 5.34
N ARG A 101 6.40 13.45 5.36
CA ARG A 101 6.52 12.65 6.57
C ARG A 101 7.68 13.17 7.40
N LYS A 102 7.37 13.82 8.54
CA LYS A 102 8.38 14.27 9.50
C LYS A 102 8.99 13.06 10.20
N GLU A 103 10.32 13.07 10.35
CA GLU A 103 11.01 12.04 11.12
C GLU A 103 10.52 12.02 12.58
N THR A 104 10.15 10.84 13.06
CA THR A 104 9.74 10.66 14.45
C THR A 104 10.96 10.32 15.30
N THR A 105 11.35 11.24 16.18
CA THR A 105 12.42 10.97 17.15
C THR A 105 11.87 10.21 18.35
N ILE A 106 12.64 9.21 18.82
CA ILE A 106 12.25 8.43 20.00
C ILE A 106 12.32 9.32 21.25
N PRO A 107 11.23 9.41 22.06
CA PRO A 107 11.23 10.21 23.29
C PRO A 107 12.38 9.81 24.23
N LYS A 108 13.06 10.81 24.80
CA LYS A 108 14.20 10.61 25.71
C LYS A 108 13.87 9.68 26.88
N ALA A 109 12.65 9.71 27.39
CA ALA A 109 12.17 8.83 28.45
C ALA A 109 12.22 7.35 28.05
N ILE A 110 11.82 7.02 26.81
CA ILE A 110 11.87 5.64 26.30
C ILE A 110 13.30 5.18 26.11
N VAL A 111 14.19 6.03 25.60
CA VAL A 111 15.63 5.72 25.49
C VAL A 111 16.23 5.45 26.86
N ALA A 112 15.89 6.26 27.87
CA ALA A 112 16.34 6.07 29.23
C ALA A 112 15.85 4.74 29.83
N SER A 113 14.59 4.37 29.64
CA SER A 113 14.03 3.11 30.13
C SER A 113 14.69 1.90 29.47
N ILE A 114 14.91 1.93 28.15
CA ILE A 114 15.63 0.87 27.43
C ILE A 114 17.05 0.72 27.96
N LYS A 115 17.75 1.84 28.20
CA LYS A 115 19.11 1.83 28.76
C LYS A 115 19.16 1.26 30.18
N ALA A 116 18.19 1.61 31.03
CA ALA A 116 18.07 1.07 32.38
C ALA A 116 17.80 -0.45 32.35
N GLU A 117 16.90 -0.92 31.48
CA GLU A 117 16.61 -2.34 31.31
C GLU A 117 17.84 -3.13 30.82
N LYS A 118 18.56 -2.61 29.82
CA LYS A 118 19.82 -3.22 29.35
C LYS A 118 20.87 -3.33 30.47
N ARG A 119 21.03 -2.28 31.32
CA ARG A 119 21.96 -2.31 32.50
C ARG A 119 21.55 -3.39 33.50
N ARG A 120 20.24 -3.51 33.80
CA ARG A 120 19.70 -4.54 34.69
C ARG A 120 19.95 -5.94 34.16
N GLN A 121 19.74 -6.15 32.85
CA GLN A 121 20.04 -7.44 32.21
C GLN A 121 21.54 -7.76 32.21
N SER A 122 22.41 -6.77 31.96
CA SER A 122 23.87 -6.94 32.04
C SER A 122 24.30 -7.36 33.42
N ALA A 123 23.84 -6.67 34.46
CA ALA A 123 24.18 -7.00 35.85
C ALA A 123 23.75 -8.44 36.22
N LYS A 124 22.54 -8.88 35.76
CA LYS A 124 22.11 -10.28 35.94
C LYS A 124 23.02 -11.29 35.24
N LYS A 125 23.50 -10.97 34.03
CA LYS A 125 24.42 -11.84 33.27
C LYS A 125 25.79 -11.87 33.94
N ASP A 126 26.30 -10.73 34.42
CA ASP A 126 27.59 -10.66 35.11
C ASP A 126 27.58 -11.46 36.42
N GLY A 127 26.50 -11.41 37.21
CA GLY A 127 26.33 -12.22 38.41
C GLY A 127 26.20 -13.75 38.15
N ARG A 128 25.97 -14.15 36.90
CA ARG A 128 25.94 -15.58 36.48
C ARG A 128 27.25 -16.07 35.91
N LYS A 129 28.23 -15.19 35.71
CA LYS A 129 29.54 -15.59 35.22
C LYS A 129 30.21 -16.48 36.27
N ARG A 130 30.83 -17.57 35.84
CA ARG A 130 31.59 -18.46 36.68
C ARG A 130 32.78 -17.68 37.27
N VAL A 131 32.93 -17.64 38.60
CA VAL A 131 34.12 -17.08 39.23
C VAL A 131 35.32 -17.88 38.73
N LYS A 132 36.32 -17.20 38.15
CA LYS A 132 37.56 -17.87 37.76
C LYS A 132 38.26 -18.31 39.01
N SER A 133 38.70 -19.56 39.05
CA SER A 133 39.43 -20.16 40.21
C SER A 133 40.72 -19.48 40.59
N ASP A 134 41.19 -18.52 39.76
CA ASP A 134 42.43 -17.78 39.98
C ASP A 134 42.29 -16.65 41.03
N ASP A 135 41.05 -16.27 41.42
CA ASP A 135 40.80 -15.28 42.48
C ASP A 135 40.61 -15.90 43.88
N PHE A 136 40.74 -17.22 44.01
CA PHE A 136 40.72 -17.90 45.30
C PHE A 136 42.16 -18.04 45.82
N ASP A 137 42.62 -17.05 46.59
CA ASP A 137 43.85 -17.14 47.36
C ASP A 137 43.55 -17.78 48.75
N PRO A 138 43.92 -19.06 48.96
CA PRO A 138 43.60 -19.78 50.20
C PRO A 138 44.47 -19.37 51.41
N PHE A 139 45.36 -18.38 51.24
CA PHE A 139 46.36 -18.06 52.27
C PHE A 139 46.19 -16.67 52.94
N HIS A 140 45.04 -16.00 52.80
CA HIS A 140 44.76 -14.78 53.56
C HIS A 140 43.92 -15.07 54.81
N LEU A 141 44.50 -15.88 55.73
CA LEU A 141 44.08 -16.01 57.11
C LEU A 141 45.36 -15.93 58.00
N GLU A 142 45.81 -14.70 58.34
CA GLU A 142 46.49 -14.35 59.55
C GLU A 142 45.90 -13.10 60.16
#